data_dd37a4979e5628252f35f101c1cd48d3
#
_entry.id   dd37a4979e5628252f35f101c1cd48d3
#
_cell.length_a   1.000
_cell.length_b   1.000
_cell.length_c   1.000
_cell.angle_alpha   90.00
_cell.angle_beta   90.00
_cell.angle_gamma   90.00
#
_symmetry.space_group_name_H-M   'P 1'
#
loop_
_entity.id
_entity.type
_entity.pdbx_description
1 polymer ?
#
loop_
_entity_poly.entity_id
_entity_poly.type
_entity_poly.pdbx_seq_one_letter_code
_entity_poly.pdbx_strand_id
1 'polypeptide(L)'
;MRLIICLELVLVLFLSVSCNKTATVDSDGQRCDTVGLKYAEHINIIKCSKYDIVELKDPWKKGQVLHKYVLVHRKDSANIKNLPEGTIVYVPIKSSVVFNSSHCQLLSWLGVSNLIKGVCDKQYIKLEDIQNGLKKGTIADCGSSIMPMVERVVDLNPDIIMLSPFENASYGQLEKVGIPIIECAEYMETSALGRAEWMKFYGLLFGCEERADSLFNVVDSCYNKLKKSAQAAKSHPKVLTERKTGNVWYCPGGNSTMGKLFKDANISYAFSNDTHSGSLSLSPEFVIDK
;
A
#
# COMPACT_ATOMS: atom_id res chain seq x y z
N MET A 1 -43.17 -15.08 -62.17
CA MET A 1 -42.50 -13.82 -61.90
C MET A 1 -42.96 -13.33 -60.57
N ARG A 2 -42.38 -13.76 -59.47
CA ARG A 2 -42.68 -13.32 -58.10
C ARG A 2 -41.37 -13.08 -57.36
N LEU A 3 -41.14 -11.83 -57.06
CA LEU A 3 -40.00 -11.32 -56.30
C LEU A 3 -40.17 -11.70 -54.83
N ILE A 4 -39.26 -12.48 -54.28
CA ILE A 4 -39.22 -12.77 -52.85
C ILE A 4 -38.07 -11.94 -52.29
N ILE A 5 -38.44 -10.92 -51.52
CA ILE A 5 -37.51 -10.08 -50.75
C ILE A 5 -37.25 -10.81 -49.45
N CYS A 6 -36.03 -11.35 -49.27
CA CYS A 6 -35.54 -11.82 -47.99
C CYS A 6 -35.09 -10.64 -47.14
N LEU A 7 -35.84 -10.37 -46.08
CA LEU A 7 -35.48 -9.40 -45.02
C LEU A 7 -34.57 -10.12 -44.04
N GLU A 8 -33.27 -9.91 -44.17
CA GLU A 8 -32.31 -10.38 -43.15
C GLU A 8 -32.39 -9.47 -41.93
N LEU A 9 -32.94 -10.01 -40.86
CA LEU A 9 -32.99 -9.39 -39.53
C LEU A 9 -31.61 -9.55 -38.89
N VAL A 10 -30.73 -8.55 -39.00
CA VAL A 10 -29.46 -8.51 -38.27
C VAL A 10 -29.75 -8.23 -36.79
N LEU A 11 -29.79 -9.28 -36.00
CA LEU A 11 -29.88 -9.21 -34.55
C LEU A 11 -28.50 -8.82 -34.02
N VAL A 12 -28.28 -7.52 -33.79
CA VAL A 12 -27.08 -7.02 -33.07
C VAL A 12 -27.21 -7.40 -31.61
N LEU A 13 -26.58 -8.49 -31.22
CA LEU A 13 -26.37 -8.83 -29.81
C LEU A 13 -25.36 -7.82 -29.24
N PHE A 14 -25.85 -6.82 -28.52
CA PHE A 14 -25.04 -6.04 -27.59
C PHE A 14 -24.63 -6.97 -26.44
N LEU A 15 -23.45 -7.56 -26.54
CA LEU A 15 -22.77 -8.14 -25.40
C LEU A 15 -22.36 -6.98 -24.48
N SER A 16 -23.26 -6.61 -23.57
CA SER A 16 -22.91 -5.83 -22.40
C SER A 16 -21.92 -6.66 -21.57
N VAL A 17 -20.63 -6.34 -21.70
CA VAL A 17 -19.62 -6.80 -20.75
C VAL A 17 -19.95 -6.11 -19.43
N SER A 18 -20.85 -6.71 -18.67
CA SER A 18 -21.06 -6.40 -17.28
C SER A 18 -19.79 -6.82 -16.54
N CYS A 19 -18.99 -5.86 -16.11
CA CYS A 19 -17.99 -6.11 -15.09
C CYS A 19 -18.73 -6.71 -13.88
N ASN A 20 -18.64 -8.03 -13.73
CA ASN A 20 -19.13 -8.73 -12.54
C ASN A 20 -18.31 -8.24 -11.33
N LYS A 21 -18.77 -7.17 -10.68
CA LYS A 21 -18.41 -6.90 -9.30
C LYS A 21 -19.00 -8.06 -8.50
N THR A 22 -18.17 -8.92 -7.97
CA THR A 22 -18.60 -10.02 -7.10
C THR A 22 -19.11 -9.38 -5.80
N ALA A 23 -20.42 -9.13 -5.75
CA ALA A 23 -21.07 -8.72 -4.52
C ALA A 23 -21.12 -9.94 -3.60
N THR A 24 -20.45 -9.87 -2.47
CA THR A 24 -20.57 -10.84 -1.38
C THR A 24 -21.62 -10.33 -0.39
N VAL A 25 -22.34 -11.24 0.24
CA VAL A 25 -23.29 -10.92 1.31
C VAL A 25 -22.61 -11.31 2.62
N ASP A 26 -22.58 -10.41 3.60
CA ASP A 26 -22.02 -10.70 4.92
C ASP A 26 -22.96 -11.58 5.78
N SER A 27 -22.52 -11.94 6.98
CA SER A 27 -23.28 -12.73 7.95
C SER A 27 -24.62 -12.11 8.38
N ASP A 28 -24.76 -10.81 8.20
CA ASP A 28 -25.98 -10.05 8.53
C ASP A 28 -26.86 -9.77 7.28
N GLY A 29 -26.56 -10.41 6.13
CA GLY A 29 -27.29 -10.24 4.87
C GLY A 29 -27.02 -8.91 4.15
N GLN A 30 -25.95 -8.18 4.51
CA GLN A 30 -25.59 -6.91 3.91
C GLN A 30 -24.76 -7.12 2.64
N ARG A 31 -25.02 -6.29 1.64
CA ARG A 31 -24.24 -6.28 0.40
C ARG A 31 -22.88 -5.63 0.63
N CYS A 32 -21.83 -6.34 0.25
CA CYS A 32 -20.46 -5.86 0.26
C CYS A 32 -19.91 -5.88 -1.17
N ASP A 33 -19.21 -4.82 -1.56
CA ASP A 33 -18.61 -4.69 -2.88
C ASP A 33 -17.07 -4.66 -2.77
N THR A 34 -16.41 -5.51 -3.54
CA THR A 34 -14.93 -5.49 -3.60
C THR A 34 -14.46 -4.27 -4.38
N VAL A 35 -13.52 -3.52 -3.82
CA VAL A 35 -12.85 -2.41 -4.50
C VAL A 35 -11.87 -2.97 -5.51
N GLY A 36 -12.05 -2.64 -6.78
CA GLY A 36 -11.12 -3.02 -7.85
C GLY A 36 -9.83 -2.19 -7.74
N LEU A 37 -8.77 -2.80 -7.21
CA LEU A 37 -7.43 -2.23 -7.26
C LEU A 37 -6.78 -2.60 -8.59
N LYS A 38 -6.09 -1.65 -9.21
CA LYS A 38 -5.56 -1.81 -10.56
C LYS A 38 -4.15 -2.41 -10.58
N TYR A 39 -3.36 -2.14 -9.54
CA TYR A 39 -1.94 -2.45 -9.49
C TYR A 39 -1.50 -3.13 -8.21
N ALA A 40 -2.14 -2.83 -7.08
CA ALA A 40 -1.79 -3.41 -5.79
C ALA A 40 -2.21 -4.89 -5.75
N GLU A 41 -1.25 -5.76 -5.43
CA GLU A 41 -1.42 -7.22 -5.43
C GLU A 41 -1.57 -7.80 -4.02
N HIS A 42 -1.03 -7.09 -3.00
CA HIS A 42 -0.94 -7.59 -1.63
C HIS A 42 -2.03 -7.05 -0.69
N ILE A 43 -3.03 -6.37 -1.21
CA ILE A 43 -4.15 -5.86 -0.44
C ILE A 43 -5.48 -6.11 -1.16
N ASN A 44 -6.52 -6.51 -0.40
CA ASN A 44 -7.90 -6.55 -0.84
C ASN A 44 -8.74 -5.63 0.04
N ILE A 45 -9.63 -4.86 -0.56
CA ILE A 45 -10.55 -3.96 0.14
C ILE A 45 -11.98 -4.34 -0.24
N ILE A 46 -12.81 -4.59 0.76
CA ILE A 46 -14.22 -4.94 0.59
C ILE A 46 -15.04 -3.92 1.38
N LYS A 47 -15.86 -3.14 0.69
CA LYS A 47 -16.71 -2.12 1.28
C LYS A 47 -18.09 -2.67 1.59
N CYS A 48 -18.49 -2.60 2.86
CA CYS A 48 -19.82 -2.90 3.33
C CYS A 48 -20.50 -1.62 3.84
N SER A 49 -21.80 -1.70 4.22
CA SER A 49 -22.56 -0.49 4.59
C SER A 49 -22.14 0.15 5.91
N LYS A 50 -21.67 -0.65 6.88
CA LYS A 50 -21.35 -0.17 8.25
C LYS A 50 -19.88 -0.33 8.63
N TYR A 51 -19.14 -1.15 7.89
CA TYR A 51 -17.73 -1.43 8.07
C TYR A 51 -17.10 -1.81 6.73
N ASP A 52 -15.80 -1.75 6.66
CA ASP A 52 -15.04 -2.28 5.53
C ASP A 52 -14.13 -3.39 6.02
N ILE A 53 -13.81 -4.33 5.13
CA ILE A 53 -12.84 -5.39 5.40
C ILE A 53 -11.61 -5.11 4.56
N VAL A 54 -10.45 -5.14 5.20
CA VAL A 54 -9.16 -5.04 4.50
C VAL A 54 -8.33 -6.26 4.83
N GLU A 55 -7.96 -7.03 3.81
CA GLU A 55 -7.11 -8.20 3.94
C GLU A 55 -5.75 -7.90 3.31
N LEU A 56 -4.69 -7.99 4.10
CA LEU A 56 -3.32 -7.94 3.62
C LEU A 56 -2.87 -9.36 3.32
N LYS A 57 -2.45 -9.61 2.09
CA LYS A 57 -1.84 -10.89 1.70
C LYS A 57 -0.42 -10.96 2.21
N ASP A 58 -0.01 -12.13 2.69
CA ASP A 58 1.35 -12.34 3.15
C ASP A 58 2.32 -12.33 1.95
N PRO A 59 3.22 -11.33 1.87
CA PRO A 59 4.13 -11.23 0.74
C PRO A 59 5.28 -12.25 0.81
N TRP A 60 5.51 -12.88 1.95
CA TRP A 60 6.54 -13.91 2.17
C TRP A 60 5.97 -15.32 2.04
N LYS A 61 4.67 -15.52 2.34
CA LYS A 61 4.00 -16.82 2.33
C LYS A 61 2.82 -16.81 1.37
N LYS A 62 3.10 -17.22 0.13
CA LYS A 62 2.10 -17.21 -0.94
C LYS A 62 0.80 -17.90 -0.54
N GLY A 63 -0.31 -17.22 -0.75
CA GLY A 63 -1.66 -17.72 -0.48
C GLY A 63 -2.11 -17.60 0.97
N GLN A 64 -1.29 -17.02 1.86
CA GLN A 64 -1.67 -16.73 3.24
C GLN A 64 -2.09 -15.27 3.39
N VAL A 65 -2.85 -15.00 4.44
CA VAL A 65 -3.23 -13.66 4.89
C VAL A 65 -2.23 -13.22 5.94
N LEU A 66 -1.59 -12.06 5.73
CA LEU A 66 -0.73 -11.42 6.72
C LEU A 66 -1.59 -10.88 7.87
N HIS A 67 -2.59 -10.08 7.53
CA HIS A 67 -3.48 -9.46 8.51
C HIS A 67 -4.86 -9.19 7.90
N LYS A 68 -5.89 -9.20 8.77
CA LYS A 68 -7.26 -8.82 8.42
C LYS A 68 -7.75 -7.74 9.36
N TYR A 69 -8.17 -6.62 8.78
CA TYR A 69 -8.76 -5.50 9.50
C TYR A 69 -10.26 -5.41 9.23
N VAL A 70 -11.01 -5.05 10.26
CA VAL A 70 -12.42 -4.68 10.17
C VAL A 70 -12.52 -3.20 10.54
N LEU A 71 -12.68 -2.35 9.52
CA LEU A 71 -12.73 -0.89 9.68
C LEU A 71 -14.18 -0.49 10.00
N VAL A 72 -14.48 -0.26 11.26
CA VAL A 72 -15.82 0.08 11.73
C VAL A 72 -16.03 1.59 11.64
N HIS A 73 -17.05 2.01 10.89
CA HIS A 73 -17.40 3.42 10.81
C HIS A 73 -17.91 3.92 12.16
N ARG A 74 -17.24 4.92 12.74
CA ARG A 74 -17.56 5.42 14.11
C ARG A 74 -19.02 5.79 14.29
N LYS A 75 -19.68 6.33 13.23
CA LYS A 75 -21.10 6.68 13.23
C LYS A 75 -22.04 5.47 13.39
N ASP A 76 -21.57 4.28 13.00
CA ASP A 76 -22.37 3.05 12.97
C ASP A 76 -21.97 2.08 14.11
N SER A 77 -20.92 2.39 14.87
CA SER A 77 -20.31 1.48 15.87
C SER A 77 -21.30 0.96 16.94
N ALA A 78 -22.29 1.77 17.34
CA ALA A 78 -23.29 1.36 18.33
C ALA A 78 -24.34 0.38 17.76
N ASN A 79 -24.45 0.24 16.45
CA ASN A 79 -25.51 -0.51 15.77
C ASN A 79 -25.06 -1.83 15.16
N ILE A 80 -23.81 -2.22 15.37
CA ILE A 80 -23.24 -3.46 14.82
C ILE A 80 -23.20 -4.51 15.93
N LYS A 81 -23.90 -5.62 15.72
CA LYS A 81 -23.96 -6.72 16.69
C LYS A 81 -22.94 -7.81 16.40
N ASN A 82 -22.70 -8.10 15.13
CA ASN A 82 -21.80 -9.15 14.69
C ASN A 82 -20.77 -8.56 13.74
N LEU A 83 -19.51 -8.55 14.13
CA LEU A 83 -18.39 -8.19 13.27
C LEU A 83 -17.69 -9.45 12.78
N PRO A 84 -17.18 -9.48 11.55
CA PRO A 84 -16.34 -10.56 11.09
C PRO A 84 -15.06 -10.64 11.92
N GLU A 85 -14.39 -11.79 11.87
CA GLU A 85 -13.09 -11.98 12.50
C GLU A 85 -12.04 -11.04 11.90
N GLY A 86 -11.20 -10.44 12.75
CA GLY A 86 -10.12 -9.52 12.36
C GLY A 86 -9.84 -8.48 13.44
N THR A 87 -8.80 -7.69 13.21
CA THR A 87 -8.48 -6.55 14.08
C THR A 87 -9.46 -5.40 13.83
N ILE A 88 -10.20 -5.02 14.86
CA ILE A 88 -11.19 -3.95 14.77
C ILE A 88 -10.46 -2.59 14.84
N VAL A 89 -10.77 -1.74 13.87
CA VAL A 89 -10.24 -0.36 13.79
C VAL A 89 -11.40 0.60 13.57
N TYR A 90 -11.57 1.58 14.46
CA TYR A 90 -12.63 2.58 14.33
C TYR A 90 -12.20 3.73 13.43
N VAL A 91 -12.88 3.93 12.31
CA VAL A 91 -12.57 4.94 11.30
C VAL A 91 -13.65 6.06 11.25
N PRO A 92 -13.30 7.31 10.91
CA PRO A 92 -11.93 7.76 10.63
C PRO A 92 -11.03 7.81 11.89
N ILE A 93 -9.73 7.57 11.68
CA ILE A 93 -8.69 7.69 12.70
C ILE A 93 -8.57 9.14 13.15
N LYS A 94 -8.43 9.35 14.46
CA LYS A 94 -8.27 10.68 15.07
C LYS A 94 -6.87 10.91 15.66
N SER A 95 -6.13 9.83 15.90
CA SER A 95 -4.78 9.91 16.44
C SER A 95 -3.96 8.69 16.03
N SER A 96 -2.70 8.90 15.71
CA SER A 96 -1.78 7.84 15.30
C SER A 96 -0.37 8.02 15.83
N VAL A 97 0.34 6.92 16.05
CA VAL A 97 1.79 6.89 16.20
C VAL A 97 2.37 6.25 14.95
N VAL A 98 3.35 6.92 14.33
CA VAL A 98 3.89 6.55 13.02
C VAL A 98 5.38 6.25 13.14
N PHE A 99 5.77 5.04 12.74
CA PHE A 99 7.14 4.56 12.92
C PHE A 99 8.09 4.97 11.80
N ASN A 100 7.57 5.16 10.57
CA ASN A 100 8.40 5.41 9.40
C ASN A 100 8.18 6.81 8.79
N SER A 101 9.26 7.46 8.38
CA SER A 101 9.23 8.77 7.73
C SER A 101 8.42 8.78 6.43
N SER A 102 8.40 7.66 5.67
CA SER A 102 7.59 7.52 4.46
C SER A 102 6.10 7.63 4.73
N HIS A 103 5.62 7.04 5.83
CA HIS A 103 4.21 7.14 6.23
C HIS A 103 3.87 8.53 6.75
N CYS A 104 4.79 9.20 7.47
CA CYS A 104 4.61 10.62 7.82
C CYS A 104 4.43 11.49 6.57
N GLN A 105 5.25 11.26 5.53
CA GLN A 105 5.15 11.98 4.25
C GLN A 105 3.82 11.70 3.54
N LEU A 106 3.38 10.43 3.53
CA LEU A 106 2.10 10.05 2.94
C LEU A 106 0.93 10.72 3.64
N LEU A 107 0.89 10.71 4.99
CA LEU A 107 -0.15 11.39 5.76
C LEU A 107 -0.13 12.91 5.56
N SER A 108 1.03 13.51 5.34
CA SER A 108 1.15 14.92 4.95
C SER A 108 0.52 15.18 3.58
N TRP A 109 0.78 14.34 2.57
CA TRP A 109 0.14 14.47 1.25
C TRP A 109 -1.37 14.28 1.29
N LEU A 110 -1.84 13.38 2.15
CA LEU A 110 -3.27 13.17 2.41
C LEU A 110 -3.91 14.32 3.20
N GLY A 111 -3.11 15.25 3.76
CA GLY A 111 -3.59 16.41 4.51
C GLY A 111 -4.00 16.08 5.95
N VAL A 112 -3.51 14.97 6.51
CA VAL A 112 -3.88 14.45 7.83
C VAL A 112 -2.69 14.31 8.79
N SER A 113 -1.58 14.98 8.53
CA SER A 113 -0.39 14.95 9.40
C SER A 113 -0.64 15.49 10.82
N ASN A 114 -1.67 16.33 11.00
CA ASN A 114 -2.11 16.82 12.32
C ASN A 114 -2.66 15.71 13.24
N LEU A 115 -2.97 14.54 12.68
CA LEU A 115 -3.43 13.36 13.43
C LEU A 115 -2.27 12.49 13.93
N ILE A 116 -1.03 12.84 13.59
CA ILE A 116 0.17 12.20 14.12
C ILE A 116 0.44 12.78 15.53
N LYS A 117 0.42 11.92 16.54
CA LYS A 117 0.68 12.28 17.95
C LYS A 117 2.06 11.83 18.42
N GLY A 118 2.66 10.86 17.78
CA GLY A 118 4.00 10.39 18.08
C GLY A 118 4.68 9.81 16.85
N VAL A 119 6.01 9.86 16.85
CA VAL A 119 6.83 9.31 15.78
C VAL A 119 8.03 8.57 16.36
N CYS A 120 8.48 7.53 15.65
CA CYS A 120 9.79 6.93 15.84
C CYS A 120 10.80 7.50 14.86
N ASP A 121 12.08 7.29 15.13
CA ASP A 121 13.18 7.64 14.24
C ASP A 121 13.15 9.10 13.74
N LYS A 122 12.81 10.03 14.64
CA LYS A 122 12.61 11.47 14.35
C LYS A 122 13.72 12.12 13.54
N GLN A 123 14.96 11.60 13.65
CA GLN A 123 16.15 12.12 12.97
C GLN A 123 16.07 11.95 11.43
N TYR A 124 15.26 11.00 10.95
CA TYR A 124 15.04 10.75 9.52
C TYR A 124 13.83 11.49 8.95
N ILE A 125 12.98 12.08 9.80
CA ILE A 125 11.79 12.82 9.38
C ILE A 125 12.19 14.26 9.09
N LYS A 126 12.06 14.70 7.83
CA LYS A 126 12.43 16.07 7.40
C LYS A 126 11.22 16.99 7.20
N LEU A 127 10.01 16.50 7.47
CA LEU A 127 8.78 17.27 7.35
C LEU A 127 8.76 18.40 8.40
N GLU A 128 8.56 19.63 7.94
CA GLU A 128 8.61 20.82 8.78
C GLU A 128 7.51 20.81 9.86
N ASP A 129 6.29 20.41 9.52
CA ASP A 129 5.16 20.31 10.43
C ASP A 129 5.44 19.31 11.56
N ILE A 130 6.02 18.15 11.24
CA ILE A 130 6.41 17.14 12.25
C ILE A 130 7.56 17.65 13.12
N GLN A 131 8.59 18.25 12.53
CA GLN A 131 9.71 18.80 13.29
C GLN A 131 9.29 19.94 14.22
N ASN A 132 8.37 20.79 13.76
CA ASN A 132 7.79 21.83 14.58
C ASN A 132 6.91 21.27 15.71
N GLY A 133 6.14 20.20 15.44
CA GLY A 133 5.37 19.48 16.45
C GLY A 133 6.26 18.86 17.52
N LEU A 134 7.37 18.24 17.15
CA LEU A 134 8.37 17.70 18.07
C LEU A 134 8.98 18.79 18.96
N LYS A 135 9.37 19.94 18.39
CA LYS A 135 9.92 21.09 19.12
C LYS A 135 8.92 21.69 20.11
N LYS A 136 7.64 21.76 19.73
CA LYS A 136 6.55 22.30 20.56
C LYS A 136 6.01 21.28 21.57
N GLY A 137 6.40 20.02 21.49
CA GLY A 137 5.89 18.93 22.33
C GLY A 137 4.47 18.48 21.97
N THR A 138 3.91 18.88 20.83
CA THR A 138 2.59 18.43 20.34
C THR A 138 2.67 17.09 19.61
N ILE A 139 3.86 16.70 19.18
CA ILE A 139 4.20 15.37 18.67
C ILE A 139 5.28 14.78 19.58
N ALA A 140 5.06 13.57 20.06
CA ALA A 140 6.01 12.91 20.95
C ALA A 140 7.09 12.16 20.16
N ASP A 141 8.31 12.14 20.71
CA ASP A 141 9.36 11.22 20.31
C ASP A 141 9.12 9.87 21.00
N CYS A 142 8.84 8.84 20.22
CA CYS A 142 8.58 7.48 20.71
C CYS A 142 9.81 6.55 20.56
N GLY A 143 11.01 7.11 20.38
CA GLY A 143 12.26 6.36 20.30
C GLY A 143 12.58 5.90 18.88
N SER A 144 13.21 4.73 18.77
CA SER A 144 13.49 4.12 17.47
C SER A 144 12.45 3.09 17.07
N SER A 145 12.29 2.84 15.77
CA SER A 145 11.38 1.80 15.23
C SER A 145 11.77 0.38 15.67
N ILE A 146 13.06 0.15 16.00
CA ILE A 146 13.57 -1.14 16.47
C ILE A 146 13.35 -1.30 17.99
N MET A 147 13.48 -0.24 18.74
CA MET A 147 13.28 -0.20 20.20
C MET A 147 12.38 0.99 20.57
N PRO A 148 11.05 0.87 20.36
CA PRO A 148 10.11 1.92 20.68
C PRO A 148 9.94 2.08 22.20
N MET A 149 9.69 3.31 22.63
CA MET A 149 9.32 3.63 24.01
C MET A 149 7.84 3.28 24.22
N VAL A 150 7.57 2.03 24.59
CA VAL A 150 6.19 1.48 24.65
C VAL A 150 5.31 2.28 25.61
N GLU A 151 5.83 2.65 26.79
CA GLU A 151 5.09 3.47 27.76
C GLU A 151 4.66 4.80 27.14
N ARG A 152 5.56 5.42 26.36
CA ARG A 152 5.26 6.68 25.67
C ARG A 152 4.15 6.52 24.63
N VAL A 153 4.16 5.40 23.89
CA VAL A 153 3.09 5.08 22.93
C VAL A 153 1.76 4.88 23.65
N VAL A 154 1.76 4.18 24.79
CA VAL A 154 0.55 3.95 25.59
C VAL A 154 0.01 5.25 26.18
N ASP A 155 0.87 6.13 26.72
CA ASP A 155 0.48 7.42 27.28
C ASP A 155 -0.20 8.33 26.24
N LEU A 156 0.19 8.24 24.97
CA LEU A 156 -0.45 8.98 23.88
C LEU A 156 -1.85 8.49 23.56
N ASN A 157 -2.19 7.27 23.97
CA ASN A 157 -3.46 6.59 23.69
C ASN A 157 -3.95 6.79 22.22
N PRO A 158 -3.14 6.40 21.22
CA PRO A 158 -3.52 6.60 19.82
C PRO A 158 -4.59 5.60 19.41
N ASP A 159 -5.36 5.94 18.38
CA ASP A 159 -6.30 5.00 17.76
C ASP A 159 -5.57 3.83 17.07
N ILE A 160 -4.38 4.09 16.51
CA ILE A 160 -3.56 3.10 15.81
C ILE A 160 -2.05 3.36 15.95
N ILE A 161 -1.28 2.30 15.75
CA ILE A 161 0.16 2.36 15.50
C ILE A 161 0.39 1.96 14.04
N MET A 162 1.14 2.75 13.27
CA MET A 162 1.51 2.45 11.89
C MET A 162 2.99 2.07 11.83
N LEU A 163 3.28 0.86 11.35
CA LEU A 163 4.64 0.37 11.20
C LEU A 163 4.76 -0.56 9.98
N SER A 164 5.97 -0.76 9.50
CA SER A 164 6.21 -1.73 8.41
C SER A 164 6.50 -3.10 9.00
N PRO A 165 5.78 -4.15 8.58
CA PRO A 165 6.06 -5.52 8.97
C PRO A 165 7.36 -6.01 8.33
N PHE A 166 7.89 -7.13 8.81
CA PHE A 166 8.96 -7.91 8.19
C PHE A 166 8.64 -9.40 8.32
N GLU A 167 9.34 -10.23 7.61
CA GLU A 167 9.08 -11.66 7.64
C GLU A 167 9.17 -12.22 9.06
N ASN A 168 8.11 -12.92 9.49
CA ASN A 168 7.96 -13.44 10.85
C ASN A 168 8.08 -12.35 11.95
N ALA A 169 7.57 -11.14 11.66
CA ALA A 169 7.60 -10.02 12.58
C ALA A 169 6.93 -10.36 13.92
N SER A 170 7.55 -9.91 15.00
CA SER A 170 6.94 -9.77 16.32
C SER A 170 7.19 -8.36 16.80
N TYR A 171 6.12 -7.71 17.28
CA TYR A 171 6.18 -6.33 17.76
C TYR A 171 6.33 -6.28 19.31
N GLY A 172 6.59 -7.45 19.92
CA GLY A 172 6.92 -7.58 21.33
C GLY A 172 5.81 -7.05 22.26
N GLN A 173 6.15 -6.06 23.07
CA GLN A 173 5.20 -5.48 24.04
C GLN A 173 4.08 -4.67 23.35
N LEU A 174 4.30 -4.13 22.15
CA LEU A 174 3.28 -3.38 21.43
C LEU A 174 2.05 -4.24 21.08
N GLU A 175 2.21 -5.56 20.90
CA GLU A 175 1.09 -6.46 20.64
C GLU A 175 0.16 -6.61 21.86
N LYS A 176 0.67 -6.30 23.05
CA LYS A 176 -0.03 -6.51 24.32
C LYS A 176 -0.73 -5.25 24.85
N VAL A 177 -0.51 -4.10 24.22
CA VAL A 177 -1.06 -2.82 24.73
C VAL A 177 -2.50 -2.56 24.27
N GLY A 178 -3.07 -3.43 23.43
CA GLY A 178 -4.46 -3.33 22.96
C GLY A 178 -4.71 -2.20 21.94
N ILE A 179 -3.67 -1.56 21.42
CA ILE A 179 -3.77 -0.56 20.36
C ILE A 179 -3.60 -1.28 19.01
N PRO A 180 -4.54 -1.13 18.06
CA PRO A 180 -4.43 -1.75 16.76
C PRO A 180 -3.14 -1.36 16.02
N ILE A 181 -2.42 -2.34 15.53
CA ILE A 181 -1.22 -2.16 14.70
C ILE A 181 -1.64 -2.25 13.23
N ILE A 182 -1.35 -1.21 12.45
CA ILE A 182 -1.52 -1.21 11.00
C ILE A 182 -0.20 -1.60 10.35
N GLU A 183 -0.18 -2.76 9.75
CA GLU A 183 0.97 -3.32 9.04
C GLU A 183 1.06 -2.71 7.64
N CYS A 184 1.95 -1.76 7.49
CA CYS A 184 2.17 -1.01 6.26
C CYS A 184 3.11 -1.80 5.33
N ALA A 185 2.55 -2.80 4.61
CA ALA A 185 3.31 -3.72 3.77
C ALA A 185 3.44 -3.27 2.30
N GLU A 186 3.07 -2.02 1.96
CA GLU A 186 3.13 -1.50 0.60
C GLU A 186 4.52 -1.56 -0.03
N TYR A 187 5.58 -1.56 0.79
CA TYR A 187 6.95 -1.66 0.29
C TYR A 187 7.26 -3.02 -0.35
N MET A 188 6.45 -4.04 -0.07
CA MET A 188 6.55 -5.38 -0.64
C MET A 188 5.83 -5.52 -1.99
N GLU A 189 5.07 -4.50 -2.41
CA GLU A 189 4.49 -4.49 -3.75
C GLU A 189 5.57 -4.54 -4.82
N THR A 190 5.31 -5.34 -5.86
CA THR A 190 6.28 -5.56 -6.93
C THR A 190 6.25 -4.49 -8.02
N SER A 191 5.42 -3.46 -7.88
CA SER A 191 5.36 -2.33 -8.83
C SER A 191 5.24 -1.00 -8.10
N ALA A 192 5.80 0.06 -8.70
CA ALA A 192 5.72 1.42 -8.17
C ALA A 192 4.27 1.89 -8.04
N LEU A 193 3.42 1.58 -9.03
CA LEU A 193 2.00 1.94 -8.99
C LEU A 193 1.21 1.08 -8.00
N GLY A 194 1.55 -0.21 -7.84
CA GLY A 194 0.96 -1.05 -6.78
C GLY A 194 1.24 -0.47 -5.40
N ARG A 195 2.50 -0.11 -5.15
CA ARG A 195 2.91 0.56 -3.91
C ARG A 195 2.17 1.88 -3.68
N ALA A 196 2.04 2.71 -4.73
CA ALA A 196 1.32 3.98 -4.64
C ALA A 196 -0.19 3.79 -4.39
N GLU A 197 -0.79 2.73 -4.91
CA GLU A 197 -2.23 2.50 -4.78
C GLU A 197 -2.68 2.19 -3.34
N TRP A 198 -1.75 1.78 -2.46
CA TRP A 198 -2.04 1.64 -1.03
C TRP A 198 -2.49 2.93 -0.36
N MET A 199 -2.25 4.09 -0.98
CA MET A 199 -2.79 5.35 -0.45
C MET A 199 -4.31 5.34 -0.33
N LYS A 200 -5.02 4.50 -1.10
CA LYS A 200 -6.47 4.30 -0.97
C LYS A 200 -6.85 3.65 0.36
N PHE A 201 -6.05 2.69 0.82
CA PHE A 201 -6.23 2.10 2.15
C PHE A 201 -6.04 3.13 3.26
N TYR A 202 -4.98 3.94 3.16
CA TYR A 202 -4.77 5.03 4.12
C TYR A 202 -5.87 6.09 4.04
N GLY A 203 -6.40 6.35 2.83
CA GLY A 203 -7.58 7.19 2.66
C GLY A 203 -8.80 6.69 3.45
N LEU A 204 -9.08 5.38 3.42
CA LEU A 204 -10.12 4.75 4.22
C LEU A 204 -9.87 4.89 5.73
N LEU A 205 -8.65 4.63 6.18
CA LEU A 205 -8.29 4.74 7.59
C LEU A 205 -8.54 6.14 8.14
N PHE A 206 -8.16 7.16 7.39
CA PHE A 206 -8.22 8.56 7.85
C PHE A 206 -9.44 9.33 7.35
N GLY A 207 -10.36 8.70 6.61
CA GLY A 207 -11.59 9.34 6.09
C GLY A 207 -11.32 10.42 5.05
N CYS A 208 -10.27 10.25 4.24
CA CYS A 208 -9.88 11.18 3.18
C CYS A 208 -9.76 10.47 1.81
N GLU A 209 -10.69 9.57 1.51
CA GLU A 209 -10.72 8.71 0.33
C GLU A 209 -10.66 9.51 -0.98
N GLU A 210 -11.49 10.57 -1.12
CA GLU A 210 -11.50 11.40 -2.32
C GLU A 210 -10.12 12.02 -2.62
N ARG A 211 -9.42 12.45 -1.56
CA ARG A 211 -8.07 12.99 -1.72
C ARG A 211 -7.08 11.90 -2.10
N ALA A 212 -7.18 10.72 -1.49
CA ALA A 212 -6.33 9.58 -1.82
C ALA A 212 -6.52 9.15 -3.28
N ASP A 213 -7.77 9.04 -3.74
CA ASP A 213 -8.08 8.72 -5.14
C ASP A 213 -7.56 9.79 -6.10
N SER A 214 -7.76 11.07 -5.77
CA SER A 214 -7.25 12.18 -6.58
C SER A 214 -5.74 12.14 -6.72
N LEU A 215 -5.01 11.96 -5.62
CA LEU A 215 -3.54 11.86 -5.61
C LEU A 215 -3.07 10.64 -6.40
N PHE A 216 -3.70 9.47 -6.19
CA PHE A 216 -3.36 8.28 -6.94
C PHE A 216 -3.56 8.46 -8.44
N ASN A 217 -4.67 9.06 -8.87
CA ASN A 217 -4.95 9.31 -10.29
C ASN A 217 -3.89 10.24 -10.93
N VAL A 218 -3.39 11.23 -10.19
CA VAL A 218 -2.27 12.07 -10.65
C VAL A 218 -1.00 11.23 -10.82
N VAL A 219 -0.67 10.40 -9.82
CA VAL A 219 0.52 9.52 -9.86
C VAL A 219 0.40 8.52 -11.01
N ASP A 220 -0.74 7.83 -11.17
CA ASP A 220 -0.99 6.87 -12.25
C ASP A 220 -0.84 7.54 -13.62
N SER A 221 -1.48 8.68 -13.83
CA SER A 221 -1.41 9.43 -15.08
C SER A 221 0.02 9.87 -15.42
N CYS A 222 0.72 10.48 -14.46
CA CYS A 222 2.10 10.93 -14.66
C CYS A 222 3.05 9.77 -14.93
N TYR A 223 2.95 8.70 -14.16
CA TYR A 223 3.79 7.52 -14.32
C TYR A 223 3.62 6.90 -15.71
N ASN A 224 2.38 6.65 -16.13
CA ASN A 224 2.10 6.04 -17.44
C ASN A 224 2.51 6.95 -18.61
N LYS A 225 2.39 8.27 -18.47
CA LYS A 225 2.90 9.24 -19.45
C LYS A 225 4.42 9.15 -19.59
N LEU A 226 5.15 9.13 -18.46
CA LEU A 226 6.60 9.01 -18.45
C LEU A 226 7.07 7.65 -19.00
N LYS A 227 6.43 6.56 -18.59
CA LYS A 227 6.68 5.22 -19.11
C LYS A 227 6.51 5.17 -20.64
N LYS A 228 5.42 5.71 -21.18
CA LYS A 228 5.18 5.78 -22.64
C LYS A 228 6.27 6.60 -23.32
N SER A 229 6.67 7.72 -22.74
CA SER A 229 7.75 8.55 -23.31
C SER A 229 9.10 7.84 -23.29
N ALA A 230 9.42 7.13 -22.19
CA ALA A 230 10.64 6.35 -22.08
C ALA A 230 10.69 5.20 -23.11
N GLN A 231 9.59 4.48 -23.27
CA GLN A 231 9.49 3.39 -24.24
C GLN A 231 9.61 3.84 -25.71
N ALA A 232 9.26 5.11 -25.99
CA ALA A 232 9.44 5.70 -27.33
C ALA A 232 10.86 6.21 -27.58
N ALA A 233 11.71 6.28 -26.55
CA ALA A 233 13.08 6.74 -26.67
C ALA A 233 13.95 5.71 -27.42
N LYS A 234 14.83 6.20 -28.30
CA LYS A 234 15.78 5.35 -29.05
C LYS A 234 16.98 4.90 -28.20
N SER A 235 17.22 5.60 -27.08
CA SER A 235 18.34 5.32 -26.20
C SER A 235 17.92 4.34 -25.11
N HIS A 236 18.79 3.36 -24.84
CA HIS A 236 18.62 2.36 -23.77
C HIS A 236 19.85 2.45 -22.85
N PRO A 237 19.90 3.43 -21.95
CA PRO A 237 21.06 3.61 -21.09
C PRO A 237 21.30 2.37 -20.23
N LYS A 238 22.55 1.95 -20.11
CA LYS A 238 22.92 0.88 -19.18
C LYS A 238 23.02 1.46 -17.76
N VAL A 239 22.47 0.75 -16.81
CA VAL A 239 22.47 1.18 -15.40
C VAL A 239 22.99 0.04 -14.52
N LEU A 240 23.91 0.39 -13.63
CA LEU A 240 24.28 -0.40 -12.47
C LEU A 240 23.90 0.42 -11.23
N THR A 241 23.13 -0.19 -10.34
CA THR A 241 22.62 0.47 -9.13
C THR A 241 23.15 -0.21 -7.88
N GLU A 242 22.88 0.42 -6.77
CA GLU A 242 23.30 0.03 -5.45
C GLU A 242 24.83 0.15 -5.27
N ARG A 243 25.28 -0.09 -4.06
CA ARG A 243 26.69 -0.09 -3.72
C ARG A 243 27.13 -1.45 -3.15
N LYS A 244 28.35 -1.79 -3.39
CA LYS A 244 29.00 -2.91 -2.72
C LYS A 244 29.02 -2.69 -1.20
N THR A 245 28.64 -3.72 -0.46
CA THR A 245 28.68 -3.74 1.01
C THR A 245 29.51 -4.97 1.44
N GLY A 246 30.70 -4.74 1.97
CA GLY A 246 31.65 -5.81 2.24
C GLY A 246 32.03 -6.56 0.95
N ASN A 247 31.84 -7.87 0.92
CA ASN A 247 32.09 -8.72 -0.23
C ASN A 247 30.84 -9.05 -1.05
N VAL A 248 29.74 -8.34 -0.82
CA VAL A 248 28.47 -8.60 -1.49
C VAL A 248 27.98 -7.31 -2.17
N TRP A 249 27.47 -7.46 -3.38
CA TRP A 249 26.75 -6.43 -4.10
C TRP A 249 25.29 -6.84 -4.22
N TYR A 250 24.41 -6.09 -3.56
CA TYR A 250 22.98 -6.37 -3.56
C TYR A 250 22.33 -5.68 -4.76
N CYS A 251 22.12 -6.41 -5.85
CA CYS A 251 21.47 -5.89 -7.05
C CYS A 251 19.97 -6.19 -7.04
N PRO A 252 19.11 -5.30 -7.54
CA PRO A 252 17.67 -5.59 -7.67
C PRO A 252 17.42 -6.78 -8.59
N GLY A 253 16.55 -7.71 -8.18
CA GLY A 253 16.05 -8.75 -9.07
C GLY A 253 15.16 -8.16 -10.17
N GLY A 254 15.04 -8.83 -11.31
CA GLY A 254 14.26 -8.33 -12.45
C GLY A 254 12.76 -8.16 -12.17
N ASN A 255 12.19 -8.97 -11.28
CA ASN A 255 10.80 -8.86 -10.83
C ASN A 255 10.61 -7.99 -9.58
N SER A 256 11.66 -7.39 -9.05
CA SER A 256 11.56 -6.41 -7.97
C SER A 256 10.91 -5.11 -8.44
N THR A 257 10.47 -4.28 -7.51
CA THR A 257 9.96 -2.93 -7.82
C THR A 257 10.96 -2.12 -8.64
N MET A 258 12.26 -2.17 -8.28
CA MET A 258 13.32 -1.47 -9.03
C MET A 258 13.56 -2.10 -10.40
N GLY A 259 13.59 -3.44 -10.51
CA GLY A 259 13.73 -4.13 -11.80
C GLY A 259 12.60 -3.77 -12.77
N LYS A 260 11.35 -3.75 -12.28
CA LYS A 260 10.20 -3.31 -13.08
C LYS A 260 10.28 -1.82 -13.44
N LEU A 261 10.75 -0.96 -12.53
CA LEU A 261 10.95 0.47 -12.79
C LEU A 261 11.99 0.69 -13.90
N PHE A 262 13.11 -0.04 -13.89
CA PHE A 262 14.11 0.03 -14.95
C PHE A 262 13.54 -0.38 -16.31
N LYS A 263 12.75 -1.47 -16.34
CA LYS A 263 12.04 -1.91 -17.55
C LYS A 263 11.08 -0.84 -18.06
N ASP A 264 10.30 -0.22 -17.16
CA ASP A 264 9.34 0.82 -17.51
C ASP A 264 10.03 2.10 -17.99
N ALA A 265 11.21 2.41 -17.47
CA ALA A 265 12.06 3.51 -17.90
C ALA A 265 12.90 3.20 -19.15
N ASN A 266 12.71 2.02 -19.79
CA ASN A 266 13.44 1.59 -20.96
C ASN A 266 14.96 1.51 -20.76
N ILE A 267 15.37 1.11 -19.57
CA ILE A 267 16.76 1.00 -19.14
C ILE A 267 17.29 -0.41 -19.46
N SER A 268 18.51 -0.49 -19.98
CA SER A 268 19.24 -1.76 -20.11
C SER A 268 19.86 -2.13 -18.75
N TYR A 269 19.32 -3.14 -18.10
CA TYR A 269 19.75 -3.63 -16.82
C TYR A 269 20.20 -5.09 -16.91
N ALA A 270 21.38 -5.40 -16.40
CA ALA A 270 22.04 -6.71 -16.57
C ALA A 270 21.20 -7.87 -16.01
N PHE A 271 20.41 -7.63 -14.95
CA PHE A 271 19.59 -8.64 -14.28
C PHE A 271 18.09 -8.51 -14.59
N SER A 272 17.73 -7.85 -15.70
CA SER A 272 16.32 -7.62 -16.09
C SER A 272 15.51 -8.91 -16.29
N ASN A 273 16.16 -10.01 -16.67
CA ASN A 273 15.53 -11.31 -16.88
C ASN A 273 15.49 -12.19 -15.62
N ASP A 274 16.06 -11.72 -14.53
CA ASP A 274 16.00 -12.43 -13.26
C ASP A 274 14.57 -12.43 -12.70
N THR A 275 14.15 -13.55 -12.11
CA THR A 275 12.77 -13.74 -11.65
C THR A 275 12.53 -13.40 -10.19
N HIS A 276 13.57 -13.03 -9.45
CA HIS A 276 13.42 -12.67 -8.04
C HIS A 276 12.75 -11.31 -7.88
N SER A 277 11.87 -11.22 -6.89
CA SER A 277 11.19 -9.98 -6.48
C SER A 277 11.98 -9.16 -5.44
N GLY A 278 13.05 -9.74 -4.89
CA GLY A 278 13.94 -9.10 -3.92
C GLY A 278 15.30 -8.73 -4.51
N SER A 279 16.27 -8.53 -3.61
CA SER A 279 17.67 -8.28 -3.97
C SER A 279 18.43 -9.57 -4.22
N LEU A 280 19.29 -9.55 -5.22
CA LEU A 280 20.26 -10.61 -5.53
C LEU A 280 21.54 -10.34 -4.75
N SER A 281 22.02 -11.32 -3.99
CA SER A 281 23.32 -11.26 -3.30
C SER A 281 24.41 -11.80 -4.23
N LEU A 282 25.18 -10.91 -4.84
CA LEU A 282 26.15 -11.24 -5.89
C LEU A 282 27.59 -10.91 -5.44
N SER A 283 28.58 -11.60 -5.99
CA SER A 283 29.97 -11.16 -5.81
C SER A 283 30.25 -9.92 -6.67
N PRO A 284 31.10 -9.00 -6.21
CA PRO A 284 31.46 -7.83 -6.99
C PRO A 284 32.07 -8.16 -8.36
N GLU A 285 32.86 -9.23 -8.43
CA GLU A 285 33.47 -9.71 -9.67
C GLU A 285 32.42 -10.10 -10.69
N PHE A 286 31.38 -10.84 -10.26
CA PHE A 286 30.28 -11.25 -11.12
C PHE A 286 29.49 -10.05 -11.65
N VAL A 287 29.29 -9.01 -10.81
CA VAL A 287 28.54 -7.81 -11.21
C VAL A 287 29.34 -6.97 -12.22
N ILE A 288 30.67 -6.89 -12.06
CA ILE A 288 31.55 -6.12 -12.95
C ILE A 288 31.70 -6.79 -14.32
N ASP A 289 31.59 -8.12 -14.36
CA ASP A 289 31.67 -8.91 -15.60
C ASP A 289 30.41 -8.82 -16.48
N LYS A 290 29.33 -8.18 -16.02
CA LYS A 290 28.05 -8.01 -16.73
C LYS A 290 27.95 -6.67 -17.43
#